data_9894093b8317ed24abef8ef2911b939b
#
_entry.id   9894093b8317ed24abef8ef2911b939b
#
_cell.length_a   1.000
_cell.length_b   1.000
_cell.length_c   1.000
_cell.angle_alpha   90.00
_cell.angle_beta   90.00
_cell.angle_gamma   90.00
#
_symmetry.space_group_name_H-M   'P 1'
#
loop_
_entity.id
_entity.type
_entity.pdbx_description
1 polymer ?
#
loop_
_entity_poly.entity_id
_entity_poly.type
_entity_poly.pdbx_seq_one_letter_code
_entity_poly.pdbx_strand_id
1 'polypeptide(L)'
;MENKQVLFKNYTELDYNAVCDFLIELNRGDNRHINWNWARLEWMWEHPEFDKSAKSLIGLWLDNERIVGAAIYDMYFGEAFCGAFPEYSDLYPEILDYAYRELKDENGLGVSICDDNTAQIKAAQAQGFAKAEQTETIMSIELGGALPVKLPDGYRFAELDPEKEAYAFQWLLWQGFDHGTDKSEFEQAEDIIPQIRMHFDPYLSVAAVDQRGEYVAYCCVWYHPKTDYAYIEPVCTVPGHRDKGLAKAVVYEALNRAKTLGAKKAYVISDTAFYDRLGFKKDRHFTFYWKV
;
A
#
# COMPACT_ATOMS: atom_id res chain seq x y z
N MET A 1 -15.76 -5.79 33.05
CA MET A 1 -15.14 -5.04 31.93
C MET A 1 -14.03 -4.23 32.57
N GLU A 2 -12.78 -4.58 32.27
CA GLU A 2 -11.65 -3.73 32.70
C GLU A 2 -11.81 -2.36 32.09
N ASN A 3 -11.56 -1.34 32.87
CA ASN A 3 -11.67 0.05 32.44
C ASN A 3 -10.49 0.32 31.47
N LYS A 4 -10.69 0.20 30.18
CA LYS A 4 -9.68 0.50 29.15
C LYS A 4 -9.34 1.99 29.28
N GLN A 5 -8.11 2.30 29.64
CA GLN A 5 -7.64 3.68 29.66
C GLN A 5 -6.86 3.95 28.37
N VAL A 6 -7.60 4.38 27.33
CA VAL A 6 -6.97 4.74 26.06
C VAL A 6 -6.42 6.16 26.16
N LEU A 7 -5.16 6.34 25.80
CA LEU A 7 -4.46 7.61 25.74
C LEU A 7 -4.24 8.02 24.29
N PHE A 8 -4.37 9.29 23.99
CA PHE A 8 -4.06 9.88 22.70
C PHE A 8 -2.66 10.49 22.68
N LYS A 9 -1.95 10.34 21.56
CA LYS A 9 -0.72 11.10 21.26
C LYS A 9 -0.56 11.32 19.77
N ASN A 10 0.21 12.32 19.40
CA ASN A 10 0.69 12.48 18.04
C ASN A 10 1.90 11.57 17.76
N TYR A 11 2.05 11.20 16.50
CA TYR A 11 3.18 10.41 16.01
C TYR A 11 4.51 11.17 16.14
N THR A 12 5.55 10.41 16.45
CA THR A 12 6.94 10.82 16.34
C THR A 12 7.72 9.72 15.60
N GLU A 13 8.91 10.00 15.09
CA GLU A 13 9.72 8.99 14.40
C GLU A 13 10.09 7.78 15.29
N LEU A 14 10.00 7.93 16.61
CA LEU A 14 10.17 6.82 17.56
C LEU A 14 9.02 5.80 17.51
N ASP A 15 7.87 6.19 16.98
CA ASP A 15 6.67 5.35 16.92
C ASP A 15 6.60 4.51 15.64
N TYR A 16 7.50 4.71 14.68
CA TYR A 16 7.46 4.07 13.38
C TYR A 16 7.27 2.55 13.46
N ASN A 17 8.10 1.85 14.23
CA ASN A 17 8.01 0.41 14.38
C ASN A 17 6.69 -0.03 15.03
N ALA A 18 6.19 0.74 16.00
CA ALA A 18 4.92 0.45 16.66
C ALA A 18 3.73 0.65 15.71
N VAL A 19 3.78 1.63 14.82
CA VAL A 19 2.76 1.83 13.77
C VAL A 19 2.79 0.68 12.76
N CYS A 20 3.97 0.24 12.30
CA CYS A 20 4.08 -0.94 11.44
C CYS A 20 3.53 -2.20 12.13
N ASP A 21 3.90 -2.45 13.38
CA ASP A 21 3.39 -3.59 14.16
C ASP A 21 1.86 -3.51 14.33
N PHE A 22 1.32 -2.33 14.58
CA PHE A 22 -0.13 -2.10 14.64
C PHE A 22 -0.83 -2.47 13.32
N LEU A 23 -0.33 -1.98 12.19
CA LEU A 23 -0.92 -2.26 10.86
C LEU A 23 -0.78 -3.73 10.46
N ILE A 24 0.33 -4.39 10.83
CA ILE A 24 0.53 -5.83 10.64
C ILE A 24 -0.53 -6.61 11.43
N GLU A 25 -0.69 -6.28 12.72
CA GLU A 25 -1.61 -7.00 13.60
C GLU A 25 -3.08 -6.71 13.25
N LEU A 26 -3.41 -5.47 12.89
CA LEU A 26 -4.75 -5.05 12.48
C LEU A 26 -5.27 -5.86 11.29
N ASN A 27 -4.39 -6.19 10.35
CA ASN A 27 -4.72 -6.94 9.13
C ASN A 27 -4.48 -8.45 9.27
N ARG A 28 -4.14 -8.93 10.47
CA ARG A 28 -3.93 -10.34 10.73
C ARG A 28 -5.25 -11.05 11.04
N GLY A 29 -5.75 -11.81 10.09
CA GLY A 29 -7.00 -12.58 10.24
C GLY A 29 -8.28 -11.74 10.09
N ASP A 30 -8.19 -10.43 10.04
CA ASP A 30 -9.28 -9.50 9.71
C ASP A 30 -8.78 -8.50 8.68
N ASN A 31 -9.16 -8.67 7.43
CA ASN A 31 -8.69 -7.85 6.31
C ASN A 31 -9.59 -6.63 5.99
N ARG A 32 -10.37 -6.15 6.96
CA ARG A 32 -11.22 -4.96 6.79
C ARG A 32 -10.45 -3.64 6.68
N HIS A 33 -9.14 -3.68 6.86
CA HIS A 33 -8.24 -2.54 6.70
C HIS A 33 -7.07 -2.85 5.74
N ILE A 34 -7.19 -3.91 4.93
CA ILE A 34 -6.09 -4.38 4.07
C ILE A 34 -5.71 -3.39 2.96
N ASN A 35 -6.62 -2.50 2.58
CA ASN A 35 -6.34 -1.38 1.67
C ASN A 35 -5.30 -0.40 2.26
N TRP A 36 -5.14 -0.38 3.58
CA TRP A 36 -4.13 0.39 4.29
C TRP A 36 -3.32 -0.50 5.21
N ASN A 37 -2.35 -1.19 4.65
CA ASN A 37 -1.47 -2.10 5.37
C ASN A 37 -0.07 -1.48 5.56
N TRP A 38 0.77 -2.16 6.35
CA TRP A 38 2.13 -1.69 6.65
C TRP A 38 3.00 -1.48 5.41
N ALA A 39 2.83 -2.30 4.37
CA ALA A 39 3.60 -2.19 3.13
C ALA A 39 3.22 -0.92 2.34
N ARG A 40 1.91 -0.61 2.27
CA ARG A 40 1.44 0.64 1.67
C ARG A 40 1.98 1.84 2.45
N LEU A 41 1.96 1.80 3.79
CA LEU A 41 2.54 2.86 4.61
C LEU A 41 4.01 3.12 4.21
N GLU A 42 4.83 2.08 4.14
CA GLU A 42 6.24 2.22 3.80
C GLU A 42 6.46 2.73 2.38
N TRP A 43 5.72 2.19 1.42
CA TRP A 43 5.78 2.64 0.05
C TRP A 43 5.41 4.11 -0.11
N MET A 44 4.28 4.53 0.50
CA MET A 44 3.80 5.92 0.43
C MET A 44 4.73 6.90 1.13
N TRP A 45 5.26 6.54 2.30
CA TRP A 45 6.13 7.44 3.06
C TRP A 45 7.50 7.70 2.42
N GLU A 46 7.92 6.86 1.50
CA GLU A 46 9.12 7.08 0.70
C GLU A 46 8.81 7.57 -0.72
N HIS A 47 7.55 7.80 -1.03
CA HIS A 47 7.19 8.43 -2.31
C HIS A 47 7.73 9.87 -2.37
N PRO A 48 8.30 10.33 -3.51
CA PRO A 48 8.84 11.69 -3.65
C PRO A 48 7.85 12.79 -3.29
N GLU A 49 6.57 12.60 -3.60
CA GLU A 49 5.50 13.56 -3.38
C GLU A 49 4.90 13.51 -1.95
N PHE A 50 5.31 12.57 -1.10
CA PHE A 50 4.74 12.48 0.23
C PHE A 50 5.14 13.67 1.11
N ASP A 51 4.15 14.34 1.73
CA ASP A 51 4.41 15.46 2.64
C ASP A 51 4.94 14.98 4.00
N LYS A 52 6.26 14.82 4.08
CA LYS A 52 6.95 14.37 5.31
C LYS A 52 6.84 15.35 6.47
N SER A 53 6.52 16.64 6.21
CA SER A 53 6.44 17.67 7.25
C SER A 53 5.23 17.51 8.16
N ALA A 54 4.17 16.86 7.67
CA ALA A 54 2.90 16.71 8.36
C ALA A 54 2.79 15.44 9.23
N LYS A 55 3.81 14.59 9.28
CA LYS A 55 3.79 13.34 10.06
C LYS A 55 3.42 13.54 11.54
N SER A 56 3.79 14.68 12.13
CA SER A 56 3.42 15.02 13.52
C SER A 56 1.91 15.21 13.73
N LEU A 57 1.10 15.27 12.66
CA LEU A 57 -0.35 15.33 12.72
C LEU A 57 -1.00 13.95 12.63
N ILE A 58 -0.24 12.88 12.48
CA ILE A 58 -0.75 11.52 12.61
C ILE A 58 -1.18 11.27 14.06
N GLY A 59 -2.42 10.83 14.26
CA GLY A 59 -3.00 10.55 15.57
C GLY A 59 -2.89 9.08 15.94
N LEU A 60 -2.47 8.79 17.17
CA LEU A 60 -2.31 7.45 17.71
C LEU A 60 -3.09 7.30 19.03
N TRP A 61 -3.89 6.23 19.16
CA TRP A 61 -4.60 5.85 20.37
C TRP A 61 -3.93 4.61 20.97
N LEU A 62 -3.60 4.69 22.25
CA LEU A 62 -2.82 3.66 22.95
C LEU A 62 -3.55 3.12 24.16
N ASP A 63 -3.54 1.80 24.33
CA ASP A 63 -3.90 1.13 25.58
C ASP A 63 -2.65 0.41 26.11
N ASN A 64 -2.18 0.79 27.33
CA ASN A 64 -0.94 0.28 27.92
C ASN A 64 0.26 0.30 26.94
N GLU A 65 0.53 1.45 26.33
CA GLU A 65 1.61 1.67 25.36
C GLU A 65 1.44 0.97 24.00
N ARG A 66 0.45 0.07 23.83
CA ARG A 66 0.12 -0.55 22.55
C ARG A 66 -0.79 0.37 21.74
N ILE A 67 -0.45 0.62 20.48
CA ILE A 67 -1.33 1.33 19.55
C ILE A 67 -2.55 0.44 19.28
N VAL A 68 -3.75 0.98 19.49
CA VAL A 68 -5.03 0.29 19.30
C VAL A 68 -5.93 0.98 18.28
N GLY A 69 -5.57 2.19 17.87
CA GLY A 69 -6.23 2.96 16.80
C GLY A 69 -5.28 4.00 16.23
N ALA A 70 -5.51 4.40 14.98
CA ALA A 70 -4.72 5.42 14.30
C ALA A 70 -5.53 6.19 13.27
N ALA A 71 -5.14 7.47 13.08
CA ALA A 71 -5.54 8.32 11.96
C ALA A 71 -4.27 8.76 11.22
N ILE A 72 -4.12 8.36 9.95
CA ILE A 72 -2.92 8.57 9.14
C ILE A 72 -3.38 9.14 7.80
N TYR A 73 -2.87 10.33 7.38
CA TYR A 73 -3.14 10.84 6.02
C TYR A 73 -2.46 9.94 4.98
N ASP A 74 -3.03 9.90 3.78
CA ASP A 74 -2.46 9.10 2.68
C ASP A 74 -1.19 9.77 2.13
N MET A 75 -1.17 10.22 0.91
CA MET A 75 -0.02 10.94 0.33
C MET A 75 -0.05 12.42 0.73
N TYR A 76 -1.24 13.01 0.71
CA TYR A 76 -1.53 14.40 1.05
C TYR A 76 -2.67 14.47 2.07
N PHE A 77 -2.95 15.67 2.57
CA PHE A 77 -4.20 15.92 3.26
C PHE A 77 -5.40 15.76 2.34
N GLY A 78 -6.57 15.56 2.93
CA GLY A 78 -7.82 15.34 2.22
C GLY A 78 -8.24 13.87 2.16
N GLU A 79 -7.32 12.92 2.26
CA GLU A 79 -7.64 11.49 2.42
C GLU A 79 -6.87 10.90 3.60
N ALA A 80 -7.54 10.06 4.41
CA ALA A 80 -6.90 9.45 5.56
C ALA A 80 -7.37 8.01 5.81
N PHE A 81 -6.43 7.21 6.29
CA PHE A 81 -6.71 5.97 6.98
C PHE A 81 -7.19 6.26 8.41
N CYS A 82 -8.31 5.65 8.80
CA CYS A 82 -8.85 5.68 10.15
C CYS A 82 -9.15 4.25 10.59
N GLY A 83 -8.30 3.66 11.42
CA GLY A 83 -8.41 2.26 11.81
C GLY A 83 -8.30 2.03 13.30
N ALA A 84 -8.97 0.99 13.79
CA ALA A 84 -8.84 0.49 15.16
C ALA A 84 -9.06 -1.02 15.19
N PHE A 85 -8.49 -1.69 16.21
CA PHE A 85 -8.82 -3.10 16.44
C PHE A 85 -10.32 -3.28 16.70
N PRO A 86 -10.93 -4.42 16.33
CA PRO A 86 -12.37 -4.64 16.47
C PRO A 86 -12.88 -4.42 17.90
N GLU A 87 -12.11 -4.78 18.92
CA GLU A 87 -12.44 -4.59 20.33
C GLU A 87 -12.32 -3.13 20.82
N TYR A 88 -11.85 -2.22 19.96
CA TYR A 88 -11.75 -0.78 20.16
C TYR A 88 -12.58 0.01 19.13
N SER A 89 -13.59 -0.63 18.54
CA SER A 89 -14.46 0.01 17.54
C SER A 89 -15.23 1.21 18.07
N ASP A 90 -15.35 1.37 19.38
CA ASP A 90 -15.89 2.54 20.06
C ASP A 90 -15.01 3.80 19.92
N LEU A 91 -13.76 3.66 19.47
CA LEU A 91 -12.87 4.78 19.15
C LEU A 91 -13.16 5.42 17.79
N TYR A 92 -13.88 4.77 16.88
CA TYR A 92 -14.10 5.34 15.52
C TYR A 92 -14.65 6.77 15.53
N PRO A 93 -15.61 7.16 16.42
CA PRO A 93 -16.06 8.55 16.48
C PRO A 93 -14.92 9.53 16.78
N GLU A 94 -14.04 9.20 17.72
CA GLU A 94 -12.92 10.06 18.12
C GLU A 94 -11.84 10.13 17.02
N ILE A 95 -11.51 8.98 16.43
CA ILE A 95 -10.53 8.88 15.34
C ILE A 95 -10.97 9.69 14.11
N LEU A 96 -12.25 9.58 13.73
CA LEU A 96 -12.81 10.30 12.58
C LEU A 96 -12.93 11.81 12.85
N ASP A 97 -13.29 12.21 14.05
CA ASP A 97 -13.34 13.64 14.46
C ASP A 97 -11.93 14.24 14.41
N TYR A 98 -10.95 13.54 14.97
CA TYR A 98 -9.55 13.96 14.90
C TYR A 98 -9.07 14.09 13.45
N ALA A 99 -9.25 13.05 12.63
CA ALA A 99 -8.83 13.05 11.23
C ALA A 99 -9.47 14.22 10.45
N TYR A 100 -10.77 14.49 10.66
CA TYR A 100 -11.44 15.60 10.02
C TYR A 100 -10.89 16.97 10.44
N ARG A 101 -10.48 17.15 11.70
CA ARG A 101 -9.92 18.42 12.16
C ARG A 101 -8.50 18.65 11.69
N GLU A 102 -7.68 17.61 11.70
CA GLU A 102 -6.22 17.75 11.55
C GLU A 102 -5.71 17.32 10.16
N LEU A 103 -6.43 16.42 9.43
CA LEU A 103 -5.93 15.81 8.20
C LEU A 103 -6.75 16.17 6.96
N LYS A 104 -7.78 16.99 7.07
CA LYS A 104 -8.54 17.47 5.92
C LYS A 104 -7.77 18.51 5.11
N ASP A 105 -8.10 18.61 3.83
CA ASP A 105 -7.72 19.72 2.96
C ASP A 105 -8.88 20.73 2.81
N GLU A 106 -8.77 21.61 1.82
CA GLU A 106 -9.80 22.60 1.47
C GLU A 106 -11.10 21.99 0.92
N ASN A 107 -11.04 20.75 0.43
CA ASN A 107 -12.19 20.01 -0.11
C ASN A 107 -12.85 19.11 0.96
N GLY A 108 -12.25 18.99 2.14
CA GLY A 108 -12.73 18.17 3.24
C GLY A 108 -11.86 16.94 3.51
N LEU A 109 -12.48 15.87 3.99
CA LEU A 109 -11.81 14.61 4.29
C LEU A 109 -12.57 13.42 3.72
N GLY A 110 -11.85 12.58 2.97
CA GLY A 110 -12.27 11.26 2.51
C GLY A 110 -11.67 10.13 3.36
N VAL A 111 -12.49 9.15 3.72
CA VAL A 111 -12.05 7.94 4.42
C VAL A 111 -12.55 6.72 3.65
N SER A 112 -11.63 5.87 3.21
CA SER A 112 -11.94 4.60 2.54
C SER A 112 -12.30 3.53 3.58
N ILE A 113 -13.55 3.09 3.60
CA ILE A 113 -14.09 2.16 4.61
C ILE A 113 -14.53 0.86 3.94
N CYS A 114 -14.08 -0.28 4.47
CA CYS A 114 -14.53 -1.59 4.02
C CYS A 114 -16.07 -1.70 4.17
N ASP A 115 -16.76 -2.15 3.13
CA ASP A 115 -18.22 -2.27 3.14
C ASP A 115 -18.76 -3.20 4.24
N ASP A 116 -17.92 -4.12 4.74
CA ASP A 116 -18.23 -5.00 5.86
C ASP A 116 -17.97 -4.37 7.24
N ASN A 117 -17.30 -3.21 7.31
CA ASN A 117 -16.99 -2.53 8.57
C ASN A 117 -18.16 -1.64 9.04
N THR A 118 -19.26 -2.29 9.44
CA THR A 118 -20.50 -1.60 9.81
C THR A 118 -20.34 -0.66 11.00
N ALA A 119 -19.41 -0.91 11.92
CA ALA A 119 -19.15 -0.03 13.07
C ALA A 119 -18.54 1.29 12.60
N GLN A 120 -17.54 1.26 11.76
CA GLN A 120 -16.90 2.45 11.21
C GLN A 120 -17.85 3.23 10.29
N ILE A 121 -18.61 2.53 9.43
CA ILE A 121 -19.63 3.17 8.57
C ILE A 121 -20.64 3.96 9.42
N LYS A 122 -21.18 3.35 10.48
CA LYS A 122 -22.14 4.03 11.36
C LYS A 122 -21.53 5.25 12.05
N ALA A 123 -20.28 5.15 12.52
CA ALA A 123 -19.58 6.26 13.15
C ALA A 123 -19.35 7.41 12.14
N ALA A 124 -18.92 7.10 10.92
CA ALA A 124 -18.71 8.09 9.86
C ALA A 124 -20.03 8.82 9.50
N GLN A 125 -21.11 8.08 9.28
CA GLN A 125 -22.41 8.65 8.96
C GLN A 125 -22.96 9.53 10.11
N ALA A 126 -22.79 9.10 11.36
CA ALA A 126 -23.22 9.87 12.53
C ALA A 126 -22.46 11.20 12.65
N GLN A 127 -21.25 11.30 12.09
CA GLN A 127 -20.44 12.52 12.07
C GLN A 127 -20.60 13.36 10.79
N GLY A 128 -21.53 12.99 9.91
CA GLY A 128 -21.83 13.74 8.71
C GLY A 128 -20.98 13.39 7.50
N PHE A 129 -20.20 12.30 7.55
CA PHE A 129 -19.57 11.78 6.34
C PHE A 129 -20.64 11.14 5.43
N ALA A 130 -20.66 11.56 4.18
CA ALA A 130 -21.58 11.04 3.16
C ALA A 130 -20.90 10.00 2.29
N LYS A 131 -21.62 8.94 1.95
CA LYS A 131 -21.14 7.92 1.00
C LYS A 131 -20.88 8.54 -0.37
N ALA A 132 -19.70 8.30 -0.95
CA ALA A 132 -19.31 8.73 -2.28
C ALA A 132 -19.46 7.61 -3.33
N GLU A 133 -19.28 7.98 -4.60
CA GLU A 133 -19.18 7.01 -5.70
C GLU A 133 -17.78 6.38 -5.83
N GLN A 134 -16.77 7.03 -5.26
CA GLN A 134 -15.39 6.56 -5.25
C GLN A 134 -15.28 5.26 -4.44
N THR A 135 -14.61 4.27 -5.03
CA THR A 135 -14.42 2.95 -4.43
C THR A 135 -13.03 2.39 -4.68
N GLU A 136 -12.61 1.47 -3.83
CA GLU A 136 -11.42 0.65 -4.02
C GLU A 136 -11.79 -0.83 -3.96
N THR A 137 -11.15 -1.63 -4.79
CA THR A 137 -11.29 -3.08 -4.76
C THR A 137 -9.96 -3.72 -4.39
N ILE A 138 -9.99 -4.61 -3.41
CA ILE A 138 -8.86 -5.49 -3.12
C ILE A 138 -9.10 -6.81 -3.86
N MET A 139 -8.09 -7.20 -4.63
CA MET A 139 -8.05 -8.54 -5.23
C MET A 139 -7.02 -9.40 -4.51
N SER A 140 -7.27 -10.70 -4.46
CA SER A 140 -6.35 -11.66 -3.85
C SER A 140 -6.14 -12.91 -4.70
N ILE A 141 -5.00 -13.56 -4.47
CA ILE A 141 -4.66 -14.88 -5.04
C ILE A 141 -4.09 -15.80 -3.97
N GLU A 142 -4.54 -17.04 -3.94
CA GLU A 142 -3.96 -18.08 -3.07
C GLU A 142 -2.66 -18.63 -3.66
N LEU A 143 -1.63 -18.75 -2.83
CA LEU A 143 -0.31 -19.23 -3.22
C LEU A 143 -0.14 -20.74 -2.92
N GLY A 144 -1.16 -21.55 -3.20
CA GLY A 144 -1.16 -22.99 -2.94
C GLY A 144 -0.14 -23.79 -3.76
N GLY A 145 0.13 -23.41 -5.01
CA GLY A 145 1.11 -24.01 -5.92
C GLY A 145 2.14 -23.01 -6.45
N ALA A 146 3.16 -23.47 -7.17
CA ALA A 146 4.04 -22.58 -7.91
C ALA A 146 3.29 -21.99 -9.11
N LEU A 147 3.41 -20.68 -9.30
CA LEU A 147 2.85 -19.98 -10.44
C LEU A 147 3.76 -20.19 -11.66
N PRO A 148 3.18 -20.41 -12.87
CA PRO A 148 3.97 -20.72 -14.05
C PRO A 148 4.65 -19.48 -14.63
N VAL A 149 5.92 -19.30 -14.31
CA VAL A 149 6.74 -18.18 -14.80
C VAL A 149 7.23 -18.47 -16.21
N LYS A 150 7.00 -17.53 -17.11
CA LYS A 150 7.55 -17.58 -18.48
C LYS A 150 7.88 -16.17 -18.95
N LEU A 151 9.17 -15.88 -19.14
CA LEU A 151 9.62 -14.70 -19.85
C LEU A 151 9.55 -14.91 -21.36
N PRO A 152 9.14 -13.90 -22.13
CA PRO A 152 9.25 -13.92 -23.59
C PRO A 152 10.72 -14.00 -24.05
N ASP A 153 10.94 -14.49 -25.28
CA ASP A 153 12.27 -14.49 -25.87
C ASP A 153 12.85 -13.06 -25.98
N GLY A 154 14.12 -12.93 -25.70
CA GLY A 154 14.83 -11.65 -25.72
C GLY A 154 14.74 -10.84 -24.42
N TYR A 155 14.11 -11.39 -23.38
CA TYR A 155 14.06 -10.80 -22.05
C TYR A 155 14.66 -11.75 -21.02
N ARG A 156 15.19 -11.18 -19.94
CA ARG A 156 15.67 -11.95 -18.78
C ARG A 156 15.32 -11.25 -17.49
N PHE A 157 15.21 -11.99 -16.41
CA PHE A 157 15.16 -11.37 -15.08
C PHE A 157 16.49 -10.71 -14.75
N ALA A 158 16.41 -9.62 -14.02
CA ALA A 158 17.56 -8.91 -13.49
C ALA A 158 17.29 -8.53 -12.03
N GLU A 159 18.35 -8.47 -11.27
CA GLU A 159 18.31 -7.83 -9.95
C GLU A 159 18.34 -6.32 -10.18
N LEU A 160 17.51 -5.61 -9.45
CA LEU A 160 17.48 -4.16 -9.39
C LEU A 160 17.56 -3.77 -7.93
N ASP A 161 18.65 -3.14 -7.56
CA ASP A 161 18.88 -2.61 -6.22
C ASP A 161 18.48 -1.13 -6.19
N PRO A 162 17.27 -0.78 -5.68
CA PRO A 162 16.81 0.61 -5.68
C PRO A 162 17.73 1.57 -4.93
N GLU A 163 18.49 1.07 -3.95
CA GLU A 163 19.44 1.89 -3.18
C GLU A 163 20.66 2.28 -4.02
N LYS A 164 21.22 1.32 -4.75
CA LYS A 164 22.40 1.56 -5.59
C LYS A 164 22.08 2.10 -6.97
N GLU A 165 20.89 1.78 -7.48
CA GLU A 165 20.44 2.06 -8.84
C GLU A 165 19.21 2.97 -8.85
N ALA A 166 19.11 3.91 -7.88
CA ALA A 166 17.94 4.78 -7.68
C ALA A 166 17.49 5.48 -8.97
N TYR A 167 18.44 5.98 -9.78
CA TYR A 167 18.12 6.60 -11.07
C TYR A 167 17.44 5.61 -12.04
N ALA A 168 18.01 4.42 -12.22
CA ALA A 168 17.46 3.41 -13.13
C ALA A 168 16.09 2.91 -12.63
N PHE A 169 15.94 2.76 -11.30
CA PHE A 169 14.69 2.37 -10.67
C PHE A 169 13.59 3.42 -10.90
N GLN A 170 13.85 4.68 -10.59
CA GLN A 170 12.86 5.74 -10.77
C GLN A 170 12.57 6.03 -12.24
N TRP A 171 13.58 5.94 -13.11
CA TRP A 171 13.37 6.05 -14.56
C TRP A 171 12.45 4.95 -15.10
N LEU A 172 12.59 3.72 -14.58
CA LEU A 172 11.70 2.61 -14.90
C LEU A 172 10.25 2.89 -14.45
N LEU A 173 10.08 3.38 -13.20
CA LEU A 173 8.76 3.74 -12.67
C LEU A 173 8.14 4.90 -13.46
N TRP A 174 8.90 5.97 -13.74
CA TRP A 174 8.47 7.10 -14.53
C TRP A 174 7.88 6.67 -15.87
N GLN A 175 8.61 5.87 -16.63
CA GLN A 175 8.12 5.35 -17.91
C GLN A 175 6.95 4.39 -17.72
N GLY A 176 7.05 3.51 -16.73
CA GLY A 176 6.08 2.46 -16.48
C GLY A 176 4.71 2.98 -16.05
N PHE A 177 4.67 4.14 -15.40
CA PHE A 177 3.46 4.84 -14.97
C PHE A 177 3.02 5.99 -15.94
N ASP A 178 3.56 5.99 -17.16
CA ASP A 178 3.16 6.90 -18.25
C ASP A 178 3.45 8.38 -18.01
N HIS A 179 4.44 8.73 -17.16
CA HIS A 179 4.88 10.11 -16.97
C HIS A 179 5.67 10.66 -18.16
N GLY A 180 6.12 9.80 -19.08
CA GLY A 180 6.82 10.20 -20.30
C GLY A 180 8.06 9.36 -20.61
N THR A 181 8.75 9.74 -21.70
CA THR A 181 9.97 9.08 -22.18
C THR A 181 11.13 10.04 -22.39
N ASP A 182 10.98 11.30 -22.00
CA ASP A 182 12.02 12.32 -22.06
C ASP A 182 12.80 12.32 -20.74
N LYS A 183 14.10 11.99 -20.81
CA LYS A 183 14.98 11.96 -19.64
C LYS A 183 15.19 13.35 -19.03
N SER A 184 15.16 14.41 -19.83
CA SER A 184 15.33 15.76 -19.32
C SER A 184 14.12 16.26 -18.54
N GLU A 185 12.90 15.82 -18.91
CA GLU A 185 11.69 16.08 -18.13
C GLU A 185 11.72 15.29 -16.83
N PHE A 186 12.09 14.01 -16.87
CA PHE A 186 12.26 13.19 -15.68
C PHE A 186 13.26 13.79 -14.68
N GLU A 187 14.48 14.17 -15.14
CA GLU A 187 15.53 14.73 -14.30
C GLU A 187 15.18 16.11 -13.71
N GLN A 188 14.20 16.81 -14.28
CA GLN A 188 13.70 18.08 -13.75
C GLN A 188 12.53 17.91 -12.78
N ALA A 189 11.75 16.84 -12.93
CA ALA A 189 10.53 16.63 -12.17
C ALA A 189 10.76 15.84 -10.87
N GLU A 190 11.77 14.96 -10.83
CA GLU A 190 11.93 13.98 -9.75
C GLU A 190 13.20 14.21 -8.93
N ASP A 191 13.05 14.17 -7.62
CA ASP A 191 14.16 13.93 -6.70
C ASP A 191 14.56 12.45 -6.78
N ILE A 192 15.80 12.18 -7.20
CA ILE A 192 16.29 10.80 -7.35
C ILE A 192 16.59 10.22 -5.97
N ILE A 193 15.60 9.59 -5.38
CA ILE A 193 15.68 8.92 -4.08
C ILE A 193 15.27 7.46 -4.18
N PRO A 194 15.89 6.54 -3.42
CA PRO A 194 15.40 5.17 -3.34
C PRO A 194 14.08 5.13 -2.55
N GLN A 195 13.03 4.59 -3.16
CA GLN A 195 11.75 4.35 -2.48
C GLN A 195 11.82 3.03 -1.69
N ILE A 196 12.67 3.00 -0.69
CA ILE A 196 12.89 1.84 0.17
C ILE A 196 12.81 2.22 1.64
N ARG A 197 12.34 1.31 2.45
CA ARG A 197 12.26 1.45 3.90
C ARG A 197 12.70 0.15 4.60
N MET A 198 12.59 0.14 5.93
CA MET A 198 13.11 -0.91 6.81
C MET A 198 12.68 -2.34 6.43
N HIS A 199 11.44 -2.52 5.96
CA HIS A 199 10.92 -3.85 5.62
C HIS A 199 10.94 -4.16 4.11
N PHE A 200 11.61 -3.32 3.31
CA PHE A 200 11.85 -3.62 1.91
C PHE A 200 12.81 -4.81 1.79
N ASP A 201 12.40 -5.82 1.05
CA ASP A 201 13.23 -7.00 0.78
C ASP A 201 13.64 -7.03 -0.70
N PRO A 202 14.92 -6.80 -1.04
CA PRO A 202 15.39 -6.85 -2.43
C PRO A 202 15.11 -8.18 -3.13
N TYR A 203 15.05 -9.29 -2.38
CA TYR A 203 14.69 -10.60 -2.93
C TYR A 203 13.27 -10.63 -3.50
N LEU A 204 12.35 -9.82 -2.96
CA LEU A 204 10.97 -9.71 -3.42
C LEU A 204 10.76 -8.64 -4.50
N SER A 205 11.83 -7.95 -4.89
CA SER A 205 11.88 -6.94 -5.93
C SER A 205 12.35 -7.58 -7.24
N VAL A 206 11.47 -7.71 -8.24
CA VAL A 206 11.75 -8.45 -9.47
C VAL A 206 11.64 -7.53 -10.69
N ALA A 207 12.74 -7.41 -11.42
CA ALA A 207 12.78 -6.66 -12.67
C ALA A 207 13.00 -7.59 -13.88
N ALA A 208 12.58 -7.13 -15.05
CA ALA A 208 12.94 -7.71 -16.32
C ALA A 208 13.67 -6.68 -17.19
N VAL A 209 14.71 -7.14 -17.89
CA VAL A 209 15.46 -6.33 -18.84
C VAL A 209 15.34 -6.90 -20.26
N ASP A 210 15.47 -6.01 -21.24
CA ASP A 210 15.52 -6.36 -22.65
C ASP A 210 16.95 -6.83 -23.09
N GLN A 211 17.13 -7.04 -24.39
CA GLN A 211 18.42 -7.46 -24.97
C GLN A 211 19.54 -6.41 -24.82
N ARG A 212 19.20 -5.14 -24.59
CA ARG A 212 20.16 -4.06 -24.37
C ARG A 212 20.54 -3.93 -22.90
N GLY A 213 19.84 -4.65 -22.01
CA GLY A 213 20.00 -4.54 -20.57
C GLY A 213 19.19 -3.40 -19.92
N GLU A 214 18.26 -2.78 -20.67
CA GLU A 214 17.38 -1.75 -20.15
C GLU A 214 16.26 -2.39 -19.32
N TYR A 215 15.96 -1.83 -18.15
CA TYR A 215 14.84 -2.25 -17.31
C TYR A 215 13.51 -1.89 -17.98
N VAL A 216 12.63 -2.86 -18.13
CA VAL A 216 11.37 -2.69 -18.91
C VAL A 216 10.11 -3.17 -18.20
N ALA A 217 10.23 -3.92 -17.12
CA ALA A 217 9.11 -4.29 -16.25
C ALA A 217 9.60 -4.51 -14.83
N TYR A 218 8.72 -4.26 -13.87
CA TYR A 218 9.03 -4.36 -12.47
C TYR A 218 7.82 -4.81 -11.66
N CYS A 219 8.08 -5.54 -10.59
CA CYS A 219 7.12 -5.86 -9.54
C CYS A 219 7.85 -5.93 -8.21
N CYS A 220 7.37 -5.20 -7.22
CA CYS A 220 7.74 -5.43 -5.82
C CYS A 220 6.60 -6.12 -5.08
N VAL A 221 6.98 -7.08 -4.25
CA VAL A 221 6.08 -7.74 -3.31
C VAL A 221 6.62 -7.53 -1.91
N TRP A 222 5.73 -7.14 -1.01
CA TRP A 222 6.04 -6.92 0.39
C TRP A 222 5.55 -8.12 1.20
N TYR A 223 6.39 -8.67 2.06
CA TYR A 223 6.04 -9.77 2.94
C TYR A 223 6.70 -9.59 4.31
N HIS A 224 5.94 -9.86 5.35
CA HIS A 224 6.45 -9.85 6.72
C HIS A 224 6.13 -11.19 7.41
N PRO A 225 7.09 -11.83 8.12
CA PRO A 225 6.87 -13.17 8.73
C PRO A 225 5.75 -13.25 9.77
N LYS A 226 5.33 -12.12 10.34
CA LYS A 226 4.16 -12.05 11.25
C LYS A 226 2.82 -12.13 10.51
N THR A 227 2.81 -12.01 9.17
CA THR A 227 1.61 -12.14 8.31
C THR A 227 1.62 -13.48 7.58
N ASP A 228 0.48 -13.89 7.05
CA ASP A 228 0.37 -15.01 6.10
C ASP A 228 0.10 -14.53 4.65
N TYR A 229 0.09 -13.23 4.44
CA TYR A 229 -0.13 -12.60 3.14
C TYR A 229 1.08 -11.79 2.68
N ALA A 230 1.18 -11.69 1.36
CA ALA A 230 2.05 -10.73 0.68
C ALA A 230 1.19 -9.59 0.09
N TYR A 231 1.79 -8.44 -0.13
CA TYR A 231 1.15 -7.28 -0.75
C TYR A 231 1.96 -6.84 -1.97
N ILE A 232 1.28 -6.54 -3.09
CA ILE A 232 1.92 -6.19 -4.35
C ILE A 232 1.85 -4.68 -4.52
N GLU A 233 3.01 -4.02 -4.55
CA GLU A 233 3.16 -2.61 -4.90
C GLU A 233 4.65 -2.26 -5.06
N PRO A 234 5.07 -1.59 -6.15
CA PRO A 234 4.30 -1.31 -7.36
C PRO A 234 4.44 -2.42 -8.42
N VAL A 235 3.64 -2.32 -9.50
CA VAL A 235 3.82 -3.10 -10.73
C VAL A 235 3.77 -2.18 -11.93
N CYS A 236 4.79 -2.23 -12.78
CA CYS A 236 4.77 -1.44 -14.00
C CYS A 236 5.43 -2.17 -15.18
N THR A 237 5.13 -1.69 -16.38
CA THR A 237 5.81 -2.10 -17.63
C THR A 237 5.92 -0.88 -18.55
N VAL A 238 7.13 -0.63 -19.03
CA VAL A 238 7.42 0.45 -19.99
C VAL A 238 6.54 0.31 -21.23
N PRO A 239 5.91 1.37 -21.77
CA PRO A 239 4.90 1.31 -22.83
C PRO A 239 5.31 0.46 -24.04
N GLY A 240 6.51 0.64 -24.57
CA GLY A 240 7.02 -0.12 -25.74
C GLY A 240 7.19 -1.63 -25.53
N HIS A 241 7.03 -2.09 -24.28
CA HIS A 241 7.21 -3.48 -23.87
C HIS A 241 5.93 -4.12 -23.31
N ARG A 242 4.79 -3.41 -23.33
CA ARG A 242 3.47 -3.91 -22.89
C ARG A 242 2.94 -5.00 -23.82
N ASP A 243 1.95 -5.73 -23.35
CA ASP A 243 1.25 -6.83 -24.07
C ASP A 243 2.12 -8.02 -24.50
N LYS A 244 3.33 -8.13 -23.94
CA LYS A 244 4.27 -9.22 -24.20
C LYS A 244 4.33 -10.26 -23.06
N GLY A 245 3.53 -10.06 -21.99
CA GLY A 245 3.50 -10.98 -20.84
C GLY A 245 4.56 -10.69 -19.76
N LEU A 246 5.30 -9.58 -19.86
CA LEU A 246 6.37 -9.22 -18.90
C LEU A 246 5.81 -8.95 -17.50
N ALA A 247 4.75 -8.15 -17.36
CA ALA A 247 4.13 -7.89 -16.06
C ALA A 247 3.70 -9.19 -15.37
N LYS A 248 3.07 -10.12 -16.11
CA LYS A 248 2.74 -11.45 -15.59
C LYS A 248 3.97 -12.19 -15.08
N ALA A 249 5.07 -12.16 -15.84
CA ALA A 249 6.28 -12.88 -15.48
C ALA A 249 6.91 -12.35 -14.20
N VAL A 250 7.07 -11.01 -14.07
CA VAL A 250 7.66 -10.39 -12.86
C VAL A 250 6.74 -10.56 -11.63
N VAL A 251 5.42 -10.43 -11.79
CA VAL A 251 4.46 -10.68 -10.69
C VAL A 251 4.53 -12.13 -10.22
N TYR A 252 4.49 -13.10 -11.13
CA TYR A 252 4.53 -14.52 -10.76
C TYR A 252 5.86 -14.93 -10.12
N GLU A 253 6.99 -14.40 -10.62
CA GLU A 253 8.28 -14.64 -10.01
C GLU A 253 8.37 -14.07 -8.61
N ALA A 254 7.94 -12.82 -8.40
CA ALA A 254 7.93 -12.18 -7.08
C ALA A 254 7.00 -12.93 -6.09
N LEU A 255 5.82 -13.36 -6.54
CA LEU A 255 4.89 -14.16 -5.72
C LEU A 255 5.43 -15.55 -5.38
N ASN A 256 6.14 -16.22 -6.31
CA ASN A 256 6.81 -17.49 -6.02
C ASN A 256 7.89 -17.30 -4.96
N ARG A 257 8.65 -16.20 -5.01
CA ARG A 257 9.64 -15.85 -3.97
C ARG A 257 8.98 -15.60 -2.63
N ALA A 258 7.91 -14.78 -2.58
CA ALA A 258 7.15 -14.54 -1.35
C ALA A 258 6.58 -15.83 -0.75
N LYS A 259 6.07 -16.74 -1.59
CA LYS A 259 5.64 -18.06 -1.16
C LYS A 259 6.76 -18.87 -0.49
N THR A 260 8.00 -18.84 -1.02
CA THR A 260 9.13 -19.56 -0.41
C THR A 260 9.46 -19.02 0.98
N LEU A 261 9.14 -17.75 1.25
CA LEU A 261 9.30 -17.12 2.56
C LEU A 261 8.13 -17.39 3.52
N GLY A 262 7.02 -17.95 3.02
CA GLY A 262 5.89 -18.35 3.86
C GLY A 262 4.56 -17.69 3.55
N ALA A 263 4.49 -16.77 2.59
CA ALA A 263 3.21 -16.18 2.16
C ALA A 263 2.27 -17.25 1.59
N LYS A 264 1.02 -17.23 2.04
CA LYS A 264 -0.03 -18.16 1.60
C LYS A 264 -0.99 -17.53 0.63
N LYS A 265 -1.09 -16.22 0.65
CA LYS A 265 -1.98 -15.39 -0.14
C LYS A 265 -1.25 -14.10 -0.55
N ALA A 266 -1.67 -13.48 -1.64
CA ALA A 266 -1.23 -12.13 -1.98
C ALA A 266 -2.42 -11.22 -2.25
N TYR A 267 -2.28 -9.94 -1.87
CA TYR A 267 -3.24 -8.88 -2.09
C TYR A 267 -2.69 -7.81 -3.04
N VAL A 268 -3.61 -7.16 -3.74
CA VAL A 268 -3.35 -5.95 -4.53
C VAL A 268 -4.57 -5.05 -4.51
N ILE A 269 -4.38 -3.73 -4.47
CA ILE A 269 -5.45 -2.77 -4.72
C ILE A 269 -5.59 -2.63 -6.22
N SER A 270 -6.66 -3.20 -6.78
CA SER A 270 -6.97 -3.12 -8.21
C SER A 270 -8.35 -3.70 -8.50
N ASP A 271 -8.96 -3.22 -9.59
CA ASP A 271 -10.15 -3.82 -10.20
C ASP A 271 -9.93 -4.16 -11.68
N THR A 272 -8.66 -4.11 -12.14
CA THR A 272 -8.32 -4.25 -13.54
C THR A 272 -8.39 -5.69 -14.01
N ALA A 273 -8.86 -5.91 -15.24
CA ALA A 273 -8.89 -7.21 -15.90
C ALA A 273 -7.49 -7.86 -16.04
N PHE A 274 -6.40 -7.11 -15.81
CA PHE A 274 -5.06 -7.67 -15.77
C PHE A 274 -4.92 -8.70 -14.65
N TYR A 275 -5.31 -8.34 -13.42
CA TYR A 275 -5.20 -9.26 -12.27
C TYR A 275 -6.19 -10.43 -12.35
N ASP A 276 -7.39 -10.24 -12.95
CA ASP A 276 -8.29 -11.36 -13.23
C ASP A 276 -7.61 -12.43 -14.11
N ARG A 277 -6.88 -11.98 -15.16
CA ARG A 277 -6.12 -12.89 -16.05
C ARG A 277 -4.95 -13.58 -15.36
N LEU A 278 -4.45 -13.01 -14.27
CA LEU A 278 -3.43 -13.64 -13.42
C LEU A 278 -4.04 -14.60 -12.38
N GLY A 279 -5.35 -14.74 -12.32
CA GLY A 279 -6.04 -15.64 -11.40
C GLY A 279 -6.42 -15.00 -10.06
N PHE A 280 -6.22 -13.70 -9.90
CA PHE A 280 -6.74 -12.98 -8.73
C PHE A 280 -8.26 -12.95 -8.75
N LYS A 281 -8.85 -12.85 -7.58
CA LYS A 281 -10.29 -12.72 -7.36
C LYS A 281 -10.57 -11.51 -6.49
N LYS A 282 -11.74 -10.88 -6.67
CA LYS A 282 -12.20 -9.84 -5.75
C LYS A 282 -12.33 -10.41 -4.34
N ASP A 283 -11.73 -9.77 -3.37
CA ASP A 283 -11.69 -10.19 -1.97
C ASP A 283 -12.47 -9.22 -1.09
N ARG A 284 -12.13 -7.93 -1.14
CA ARG A 284 -12.78 -6.86 -0.38
C ARG A 284 -13.13 -5.69 -1.26
N HIS A 285 -14.16 -4.97 -0.86
CA HIS A 285 -14.59 -3.73 -1.48
C HIS A 285 -14.68 -2.64 -0.43
N PHE A 286 -14.20 -1.45 -0.78
CA PHE A 286 -14.15 -0.28 0.05
C PHE A 286 -14.90 0.85 -0.64
N THR A 287 -15.65 1.62 0.12
CA THR A 287 -16.32 2.83 -0.35
C THR A 287 -15.76 4.03 0.39
N PHE A 288 -15.52 5.12 -0.32
CA PHE A 288 -15.14 6.38 0.32
C PHE A 288 -16.36 7.05 0.95
N TYR A 289 -16.12 7.61 2.12
CA TYR A 289 -17.05 8.47 2.84
C TYR A 289 -16.40 9.83 3.00
N TRP A 290 -17.07 10.87 2.48
CA TRP A 290 -16.55 12.24 2.46
C TRP A 290 -17.32 13.15 3.39
N LYS A 291 -16.57 14.06 4.06
CA LYS A 291 -17.10 15.16 4.84
C LYS A 291 -16.41 16.44 4.38
N VAL A 292 -17.21 17.41 3.87
CA VAL A 292 -16.78 18.74 3.44
C VAL A 292 -16.82 19.75 4.60
#